data_b2366cdc9ec94ac1292358ef1b2ac1b7
#
_entry.id   b2366cdc9ec94ac1292358ef1b2ac1b7
#
_cell.length_a   1.000
_cell.length_b   1.000
_cell.length_c   1.000
_cell.angle_alpha   90.00
_cell.angle_beta   90.00
_cell.angle_gamma   90.00
#
_symmetry.space_group_name_H-M   'P 1'
#
loop_
_entity.id
_entity.type
_entity.pdbx_description
1 polymer ?
#
loop_
_entity_poly.entity_id
_entity_poly.type
_entity_poly.pdbx_seq_one_letter_code
_entity_poly.pdbx_strand_id
1 'polypeptide(L)'
;MRYLFATLSVIAIAATSSAQGGGARLATCLHGQNETSEHSARREKAIRAAHAINAAEVVVVGPQKQRYRRPEQLMNIPALPQGFELQFNTDGASYNFAIKDTLDACHFAIFSDQDKFVYTATPLTNARIVPLTTK
;
A
#
# COMPACT_ATOMS: atom_id res chain seq x y z
N MET A 1 78.63 23.52 -32.99
CA MET A 1 77.84 22.56 -32.19
C MET A 1 76.74 23.32 -31.45
N ARG A 2 75.49 23.14 -31.88
CA ARG A 2 74.32 23.82 -31.32
C ARG A 2 73.43 22.74 -30.74
N TYR A 3 73.27 22.70 -29.44
CA TYR A 3 72.36 21.79 -28.72
C TYR A 3 71.00 22.46 -28.62
N LEU A 4 69.99 21.88 -29.27
CA LEU A 4 68.60 22.23 -29.14
C LEU A 4 68.03 21.43 -27.96
N PHE A 5 67.63 22.09 -26.87
CA PHE A 5 66.87 21.49 -25.79
C PHE A 5 65.40 21.56 -26.13
N ALA A 6 64.78 20.38 -26.40
CA ALA A 6 63.35 20.26 -26.54
C ALA A 6 62.72 20.09 -25.11
N THR A 7 61.96 21.08 -24.68
CA THR A 7 61.17 20.98 -23.48
C THR A 7 59.88 20.26 -23.75
N LEU A 8 59.71 19.08 -23.13
CA LEU A 8 58.48 18.30 -23.18
C LEU A 8 57.51 18.84 -22.14
N SER A 9 56.43 19.52 -22.54
CA SER A 9 55.37 19.95 -21.67
C SER A 9 54.38 18.82 -21.47
N VAL A 10 54.34 18.27 -20.29
CA VAL A 10 53.33 17.27 -19.85
C VAL A 10 52.07 18.02 -19.43
N ILE A 11 51.02 17.91 -20.23
CA ILE A 11 49.70 18.40 -19.90
C ILE A 11 49.00 17.34 -19.04
N ALA A 12 48.86 17.59 -17.73
CA ALA A 12 48.07 16.78 -16.84
C ALA A 12 46.60 17.12 -17.02
N ILE A 13 45.83 16.23 -17.66
CA ILE A 13 44.36 16.34 -17.74
C ILE A 13 43.79 15.83 -16.42
N ALA A 14 43.37 16.70 -15.55
CA ALA A 14 42.60 16.37 -14.36
C ALA A 14 41.19 15.99 -14.81
N ALA A 15 40.88 14.72 -14.82
CA ALA A 15 39.51 14.18 -14.99
C ALA A 15 38.72 14.47 -13.71
N THR A 16 37.90 15.54 -13.72
CA THR A 16 36.88 15.77 -12.68
C THR A 16 35.78 14.76 -12.84
N SER A 17 35.85 13.69 -12.05
CA SER A 17 34.74 12.75 -11.88
C SER A 17 33.62 13.47 -11.14
N SER A 18 32.65 14.02 -11.87
CA SER A 18 31.38 14.44 -11.28
C SER A 18 30.65 13.17 -10.83
N ALA A 19 30.76 12.86 -9.55
CA ALA A 19 29.86 11.91 -8.90
C ALA A 19 28.44 12.49 -8.97
N GLN A 20 27.70 12.14 -10.03
CA GLN A 20 26.26 12.32 -10.05
C GLN A 20 25.70 11.43 -8.95
N GLY A 21 25.51 12.00 -7.77
CA GLY A 21 24.71 11.42 -6.73
C GLY A 21 23.31 11.21 -7.28
N GLY A 22 23.06 10.01 -7.78
CA GLY A 22 21.71 9.55 -8.11
C GLY A 22 20.91 9.53 -6.83
N GLY A 23 20.34 10.69 -6.44
CA GLY A 23 19.32 10.72 -5.40
C GLY A 23 18.20 9.80 -5.88
N ALA A 24 18.05 8.65 -5.21
CA ALA A 24 16.90 7.80 -5.43
C ALA A 24 15.67 8.72 -5.33
N ARG A 25 14.97 8.94 -6.43
CA ARG A 25 13.69 9.64 -6.42
C ARG A 25 12.81 8.81 -5.48
N LEU A 26 12.51 9.37 -4.32
CA LEU A 26 11.53 8.78 -3.42
C LEU A 26 10.28 8.57 -4.26
N ALA A 27 9.83 7.32 -4.33
CA ALA A 27 8.60 6.99 -5.03
C ALA A 27 7.49 7.89 -4.47
N THR A 28 6.79 8.61 -5.36
CA THR A 28 5.70 9.50 -4.94
C THR A 28 4.53 8.63 -4.52
N CYS A 29 4.08 8.81 -3.28
CA CYS A 29 2.87 8.17 -2.80
C CYS A 29 1.67 8.62 -3.64
N LEU A 30 0.79 7.71 -4.01
CA LEU A 30 -0.44 8.03 -4.75
C LEU A 30 -1.46 8.74 -3.85
N HIS A 31 -1.40 8.48 -2.54
CA HIS A 31 -2.31 9.04 -1.55
C HIS A 31 -1.54 9.90 -0.55
N GLY A 32 -2.08 11.09 -0.23
CA GLY A 32 -1.44 12.03 0.69
C GLY A 32 -1.60 13.49 0.24
N GLN A 33 -0.63 14.35 0.58
CA GLN A 33 -0.72 15.79 0.36
C GLN A 33 -0.84 16.19 -1.12
N ASN A 34 -0.29 15.40 -2.04
CA ASN A 34 -0.30 15.65 -3.48
C ASN A 34 -1.21 14.67 -4.23
N GLU A 35 -2.22 14.12 -3.56
CA GLU A 35 -3.16 13.18 -4.15
C GLU A 35 -3.93 13.86 -5.29
N THR A 36 -3.98 13.20 -6.45
CA THR A 36 -4.82 13.68 -7.58
C THR A 36 -6.30 13.37 -7.31
N SER A 37 -7.20 14.08 -8.00
CA SER A 37 -8.63 13.82 -7.91
C SER A 37 -9.00 12.37 -8.31
N GLU A 38 -8.27 11.79 -9.26
CA GLU A 38 -8.47 10.40 -9.68
C GLU A 38 -8.09 9.42 -8.55
N HIS A 39 -6.90 9.61 -7.94
CA HIS A 39 -6.46 8.77 -6.83
C HIS A 39 -7.37 8.90 -5.62
N SER A 40 -7.82 10.12 -5.30
CA SER A 40 -8.81 10.36 -4.25
C SER A 40 -10.12 9.62 -4.51
N ALA A 41 -10.65 9.71 -5.74
CA ALA A 41 -11.88 9.00 -6.10
C ALA A 41 -11.72 7.46 -6.02
N ARG A 42 -10.55 6.92 -6.39
CA ARG A 42 -10.24 5.49 -6.23
C ARG A 42 -10.20 5.11 -4.75
N ARG A 43 -9.48 5.86 -3.93
CA ARG A 43 -9.39 5.66 -2.47
C ARG A 43 -10.78 5.69 -1.81
N GLU A 44 -11.61 6.65 -2.15
CA GLU A 44 -12.98 6.74 -1.62
C GLU A 44 -13.86 5.56 -2.02
N LYS A 45 -13.71 5.04 -3.25
CA LYS A 45 -14.41 3.81 -3.66
C LYS A 45 -13.97 2.62 -2.81
N ALA A 46 -12.68 2.49 -2.53
CA ALA A 46 -12.15 1.42 -1.66
C ALA A 46 -12.64 1.57 -0.21
N ILE A 47 -12.72 2.79 0.32
CA ILE A 47 -13.30 3.06 1.65
C ILE A 47 -14.79 2.67 1.69
N ARG A 48 -15.56 3.01 0.65
CA ARG A 48 -16.97 2.59 0.57
C ARG A 48 -17.11 1.07 0.53
N ALA A 49 -16.19 0.36 -0.15
CA ALA A 49 -16.19 -1.10 -0.13
C ALA A 49 -15.90 -1.65 1.28
N ALA A 50 -14.98 -1.03 2.04
CA ALA A 50 -14.72 -1.41 3.42
C ALA A 50 -15.97 -1.24 4.31
N HIS A 51 -16.69 -0.13 4.19
CA HIS A 51 -17.96 0.05 4.90
C HIS A 51 -19.02 -0.96 4.48
N ALA A 52 -19.09 -1.32 3.19
CA ALA A 52 -20.02 -2.33 2.69
C ALA A 52 -19.71 -3.73 3.24
N ILE A 53 -18.42 -4.09 3.35
CA ILE A 53 -17.99 -5.34 4.01
C ILE A 53 -18.48 -5.34 5.47
N ASN A 54 -18.20 -4.30 6.23
CA ASN A 54 -18.64 -4.17 7.62
C ASN A 54 -20.17 -4.23 7.78
N ALA A 55 -20.91 -3.70 6.82
CA ALA A 55 -22.38 -3.76 6.80
C ALA A 55 -22.89 -5.17 6.45
N ALA A 56 -22.21 -5.86 5.53
CA ALA A 56 -22.57 -7.22 5.12
C ALA A 56 -22.24 -8.26 6.20
N GLU A 57 -21.26 -7.98 7.06
CA GLU A 57 -20.93 -8.76 8.25
C GLU A 57 -21.97 -8.48 9.37
N VAL A 58 -23.24 -8.55 9.01
CA VAL A 58 -24.31 -8.55 9.99
C VAL A 58 -24.38 -9.93 10.63
N VAL A 59 -24.21 -9.92 11.90
CA VAL A 59 -24.32 -11.06 12.79
C VAL A 59 -25.59 -11.84 12.53
N VAL A 60 -25.46 -13.09 12.14
CA VAL A 60 -26.58 -14.04 12.17
C VAL A 60 -26.78 -14.43 13.65
N VAL A 61 -27.72 -13.78 14.32
CA VAL A 61 -28.13 -14.13 15.66
C VAL A 61 -28.98 -15.39 15.57
N GLY A 62 -28.39 -16.52 15.90
CA GLY A 62 -29.09 -17.79 16.13
C GLY A 62 -28.86 -18.24 17.57
N PRO A 63 -29.49 -19.32 18.03
CA PRO A 63 -29.20 -19.91 19.34
C PRO A 63 -27.75 -20.41 19.46
N GLN A 64 -27.03 -20.42 18.37
CA GLN A 64 -25.59 -20.65 18.31
C GLN A 64 -24.90 -19.30 18.10
N LYS A 65 -23.86 -19.03 18.87
CA LYS A 65 -22.99 -17.86 18.88
C LYS A 65 -22.86 -17.16 17.51
N GLN A 66 -22.84 -15.83 17.52
CA GLN A 66 -22.57 -14.98 16.38
C GLN A 66 -21.48 -15.57 15.49
N ARG A 67 -21.77 -15.69 14.18
CA ARG A 67 -20.77 -16.15 13.22
C ARG A 67 -20.66 -15.15 12.09
N TYR A 68 -19.43 -14.69 11.90
CA TYR A 68 -19.07 -13.87 10.75
C TYR A 68 -18.96 -14.74 9.49
N ARG A 69 -19.30 -14.14 8.36
CA ARG A 69 -19.31 -14.82 7.06
C ARG A 69 -17.90 -14.86 6.49
N ARG A 70 -17.68 -15.81 5.60
CA ARG A 70 -16.48 -15.81 4.76
C ARG A 70 -16.65 -14.85 3.59
N PRO A 71 -15.56 -14.32 2.99
CA PRO A 71 -15.64 -13.37 1.88
C PRO A 71 -16.57 -13.83 0.75
N GLU A 72 -16.56 -15.12 0.43
CA GLU A 72 -17.37 -15.71 -0.65
C GLU A 72 -18.88 -15.70 -0.34
N GLN A 73 -19.22 -15.52 0.92
CA GLN A 73 -20.60 -15.46 1.40
C GLN A 73 -21.12 -14.02 1.53
N LEU A 74 -20.23 -13.03 1.38
CA LEU A 74 -20.58 -11.63 1.46
C LEU A 74 -21.29 -11.20 0.17
N MET A 75 -22.54 -10.80 0.28
CA MET A 75 -23.34 -10.34 -0.85
C MET A 75 -23.33 -8.80 -0.90
N ASN A 76 -23.45 -8.27 -2.11
CA ASN A 76 -23.56 -6.82 -2.36
C ASN A 76 -22.35 -5.99 -1.97
N ILE A 77 -21.16 -6.60 -1.98
CA ILE A 77 -19.91 -5.86 -1.84
C ILE A 77 -19.60 -5.17 -3.17
N PRO A 78 -19.41 -3.86 -3.19
CA PRO A 78 -18.97 -3.16 -4.41
C PRO A 78 -17.64 -3.71 -4.90
N ALA A 79 -17.49 -3.82 -6.22
CA ALA A 79 -16.21 -4.18 -6.81
C ALA A 79 -15.12 -3.19 -6.37
N LEU A 80 -13.98 -3.72 -5.98
CA LEU A 80 -12.83 -2.89 -5.66
C LEU A 80 -12.33 -2.16 -6.91
N PRO A 81 -11.83 -0.93 -6.77
CA PRO A 81 -11.15 -0.25 -7.86
C PRO A 81 -9.94 -1.05 -8.34
N GLN A 82 -9.59 -0.88 -9.61
CA GLN A 82 -8.37 -1.49 -10.16
C GLN A 82 -7.15 -1.15 -9.29
N GLY A 83 -6.34 -2.15 -8.98
CA GLY A 83 -5.15 -2.03 -8.16
C GLY A 83 -5.39 -2.11 -6.67
N PHE A 84 -6.63 -2.31 -6.22
CA PHE A 84 -6.93 -2.62 -4.82
C PHE A 84 -7.20 -4.10 -4.64
N GLU A 85 -6.63 -4.68 -3.59
CA GLU A 85 -6.80 -6.09 -3.22
C GLU A 85 -7.35 -6.23 -1.81
N LEU A 86 -8.30 -7.14 -1.64
CA LEU A 86 -8.87 -7.50 -0.34
C LEU A 86 -8.12 -8.70 0.26
N GLN A 87 -7.65 -8.54 1.48
CA GLN A 87 -7.25 -9.64 2.35
C GLN A 87 -8.25 -9.72 3.50
N PHE A 88 -8.86 -10.87 3.69
CA PHE A 88 -9.90 -11.08 4.70
C PHE A 88 -9.63 -12.35 5.49
N ASN A 89 -9.73 -12.27 6.81
CA ASN A 89 -9.60 -13.40 7.71
C ASN A 89 -10.81 -13.45 8.65
N THR A 90 -11.29 -14.66 8.92
CA THR A 90 -12.29 -14.91 9.95
C THR A 90 -12.11 -16.31 10.54
N ASP A 91 -12.35 -16.44 11.82
CA ASP A 91 -12.51 -17.71 12.56
C ASP A 91 -13.98 -18.00 12.84
N GLY A 92 -14.89 -17.18 12.33
CA GLY A 92 -16.33 -17.24 12.56
C GLY A 92 -16.78 -16.52 13.85
N ALA A 93 -15.90 -16.27 14.80
CA ALA A 93 -16.19 -15.53 16.04
C ALA A 93 -15.73 -14.05 15.95
N SER A 94 -14.76 -13.80 15.11
CA SER A 94 -14.22 -12.48 14.77
C SER A 94 -13.83 -12.42 13.31
N TYR A 95 -13.60 -11.22 12.80
CA TYR A 95 -13.00 -11.01 11.48
C TYR A 95 -12.07 -9.81 11.50
N ASN A 96 -11.15 -9.80 10.57
CA ASN A 96 -10.41 -8.61 10.18
C ASN A 96 -10.14 -8.61 8.68
N PHE A 97 -9.97 -7.44 8.11
CA PHE A 97 -9.57 -7.34 6.71
C PHE A 97 -8.69 -6.12 6.44
N ALA A 98 -7.96 -6.19 5.34
CA ALA A 98 -7.30 -5.05 4.73
C ALA A 98 -7.65 -4.94 3.25
N ILE A 99 -7.85 -3.72 2.78
CA ILE A 99 -7.93 -3.38 1.36
C ILE A 99 -6.69 -2.57 1.05
N LYS A 100 -5.78 -3.11 0.21
CA LYS A 100 -4.47 -2.52 -0.08
C LYS A 100 -4.41 -2.00 -1.51
N ASP A 101 -3.85 -0.79 -1.69
CA ASP A 101 -3.48 -0.31 -3.02
C ASP A 101 -2.14 -0.92 -3.44
N THR A 102 -2.16 -1.86 -4.38
CA THR A 102 -0.97 -2.54 -4.89
C THR A 102 -0.17 -1.69 -5.87
N LEU A 103 -0.73 -0.59 -6.34
CA LEU A 103 -0.07 0.36 -7.23
C LEU A 103 0.65 1.47 -6.46
N ASP A 104 0.30 1.67 -5.18
CA ASP A 104 0.92 2.71 -4.36
C ASP A 104 2.26 2.24 -3.78
N ALA A 105 3.34 2.91 -4.16
CA ALA A 105 4.68 2.65 -3.64
C ALA A 105 4.79 2.85 -2.12
N CYS A 106 3.89 3.61 -1.51
CA CYS A 106 3.81 3.85 -0.08
C CYS A 106 2.88 2.87 0.65
N HIS A 107 2.38 1.86 -0.08
CA HIS A 107 1.59 0.76 0.50
C HIS A 107 0.34 1.21 1.25
N PHE A 108 -0.36 2.23 0.71
CA PHE A 108 -1.63 2.65 1.30
C PHE A 108 -2.56 1.46 1.52
N ALA A 109 -3.18 1.42 2.70
CA ALA A 109 -4.11 0.37 3.06
C ALA A 109 -5.23 0.88 3.95
N ILE A 110 -6.37 0.21 3.85
CA ILE A 110 -7.57 0.40 4.66
C ILE A 110 -7.73 -0.86 5.51
N PHE A 111 -7.95 -0.70 6.80
CA PHE A 111 -8.11 -1.81 7.76
C PHE A 111 -9.43 -1.69 8.48
N SER A 112 -10.02 -2.83 8.80
CA SER A 112 -11.19 -2.92 9.68
C SER A 112 -11.29 -4.30 10.31
N ASP A 113 -12.12 -4.40 11.34
CA ASP A 113 -12.39 -5.62 12.09
C ASP A 113 -13.86 -5.67 12.56
N GLN A 114 -14.16 -6.59 13.46
CA GLN A 114 -15.49 -6.80 14.02
C GLN A 114 -16.04 -5.58 14.79
N ASP A 115 -15.20 -4.63 15.20
CA ASP A 115 -15.63 -3.38 15.82
C ASP A 115 -16.11 -2.35 14.79
N LYS A 116 -15.92 -2.67 13.48
CA LYS A 116 -16.42 -1.93 12.30
C LYS A 116 -15.84 -0.52 12.12
N PHE A 117 -14.79 -0.18 12.87
CA PHE A 117 -14.04 1.03 12.58
C PHE A 117 -13.20 0.84 11.32
N VAL A 118 -13.19 1.85 10.46
CA VAL A 118 -12.39 1.86 9.25
C VAL A 118 -11.18 2.76 9.46
N TYR A 119 -9.99 2.17 9.41
CA TYR A 119 -8.72 2.87 9.56
C TYR A 119 -8.00 2.92 8.22
N THR A 120 -7.28 4.00 7.98
CA THR A 120 -6.38 4.12 6.84
C THR A 120 -4.95 4.30 7.33
N ALA A 121 -4.00 3.71 6.62
CA ALA A 121 -2.58 3.82 6.92
C ALA A 121 -1.75 3.81 5.64
N THR A 122 -0.55 4.38 5.74
CA THR A 122 0.47 4.33 4.71
C THR A 122 1.72 3.70 5.33
N PRO A 123 1.72 2.36 5.51
CA PRO A 123 2.84 1.68 6.17
C PRO A 123 4.11 1.79 5.31
N LEU A 124 5.27 1.94 5.95
CA LEU A 124 6.58 1.98 5.28
C LEU A 124 6.95 0.64 4.63
N THR A 125 6.32 -0.45 5.07
CA THR A 125 6.50 -1.79 4.51
C THR A 125 5.15 -2.36 4.11
N ASN A 126 5.15 -3.34 3.21
CA ASN A 126 3.91 -3.99 2.78
C ASN A 126 3.17 -4.60 3.98
N ALA A 127 2.02 -4.02 4.30
CA ALA A 127 1.20 -4.46 5.41
C ALA A 127 0.66 -5.88 5.18
N ARG A 128 0.71 -6.70 6.24
CA ARG A 128 0.13 -8.05 6.25
C ARG A 128 -0.90 -8.16 7.36
N ILE A 129 -2.00 -8.82 7.07
CA ILE A 129 -2.93 -9.23 8.10
C ILE A 129 -2.41 -10.52 8.75
N VAL A 130 -2.35 -10.51 10.08
CA VAL A 130 -2.02 -11.70 10.84
C VAL A 130 -3.27 -12.59 10.90
N PRO A 131 -3.18 -13.89 10.56
CA PRO A 131 -4.30 -14.79 10.73
C PRO A 131 -4.80 -14.80 12.19
N LEU A 132 -6.13 -14.84 12.34
CA LEU A 132 -6.74 -14.97 13.65
C LEU A 132 -6.40 -16.35 14.22
N THR A 133 -5.77 -16.37 15.39
CA THR A 133 -5.49 -17.62 16.11
C THR A 133 -6.71 -17.97 16.96
N THR A 134 -7.34 -19.09 16.69
CA THR A 134 -8.33 -19.68 17.61
C THR A 134 -7.65 -20.05 18.92
N LYS A 135 -8.10 -19.48 20.05
CA LYS A 135 -7.78 -19.93 21.39
C LYS A 135 -8.64 -21.11 21.79
#